data_abaf1a31469fe532c32cfa202ab5fd71
#
_entry.id   abaf1a31469fe532c32cfa202ab5fd71
#
_cell.length_a   1.000
_cell.length_b   1.000
_cell.length_c   1.000
_cell.angle_alpha   90.00
_cell.angle_beta   90.00
_cell.angle_gamma   90.00
#
_symmetry.space_group_name_H-M   'P 1'
#
loop_
_entity.id
_entity.type
_entity.pdbx_description
1 polymer ?
#
loop_
_entity_poly.entity_id
_entity_poly.type
_entity_poly.pdbx_seq_one_letter_code
_entity_poly.pdbx_strand_id
1 'polypeptide(L)'
;MRKWGEFAVFVTAILIGTTLGAALCSSAWAVDKKQALDEKLMAGIRTIEAGLDGVLGLAVKDLKTGKTFFINENEVFPQASSIKIALLFEVFKQAEEGKLRLDEFVDLEPGKKVAGSGVLFYMGRPRLSLSIHDLCVLMIVLSDNTATNLLIEKAGMEAVNRRMDALGLTKTRLRRKMMDLTAAAEGRENVSTPAEMMALLEKIQGGQVLEEPYRGKLIDLLAIPKESPLHAGVPEDVIVAEKPGELEAVRCDSGIVYLKDRPFVICVMTTYLKNDAAGNPAIAAIAKLVIEHFSRLQRSSEYGRVVSEK
;
A
#
# COMPACT_ATOMS: atom_id res chain seq x y z
N MET A 1 3.55 87.25 -38.01
CA MET A 1 3.00 87.89 -36.80
C MET A 1 1.95 87.03 -36.21
N ARG A 2 2.15 86.67 -34.90
CA ARG A 2 1.20 86.13 -33.89
C ARG A 2 0.34 84.93 -34.28
N LYS A 3 0.74 83.68 -33.76
CA LYS A 3 0.35 83.11 -32.45
C LYS A 3 -1.17 83.05 -32.23
N TRP A 4 -1.76 81.90 -32.42
CA TRP A 4 -2.88 81.28 -31.68
C TRP A 4 -2.82 79.78 -31.95
N GLY A 5 -2.26 79.13 -31.05
CA GLY A 5 -2.24 77.69 -30.92
C GLY A 5 -2.37 77.31 -29.48
N GLU A 6 -2.70 76.24 -29.04
CA GLU A 6 -2.79 75.74 -27.68
C GLU A 6 -4.10 76.09 -26.96
N PHE A 7 -5.14 75.34 -27.19
CA PHE A 7 -6.14 74.99 -26.15
C PHE A 7 -7.11 73.94 -26.70
N ALA A 8 -6.72 72.69 -26.81
CA ALA A 8 -7.67 71.56 -27.03
C ALA A 8 -7.01 70.19 -26.83
N VAL A 9 -6.30 69.94 -25.72
CA VAL A 9 -5.87 68.61 -25.34
C VAL A 9 -5.91 68.50 -23.81
N PHE A 10 -7.08 68.54 -23.18
CA PHE A 10 -7.19 68.25 -21.72
C PHE A 10 -8.57 67.88 -21.26
N VAL A 11 -9.39 67.14 -22.00
CA VAL A 11 -10.68 66.61 -21.49
C VAL A 11 -11.03 65.21 -22.03
N THR A 12 -10.11 64.33 -22.33
CA THR A 12 -10.47 62.97 -22.77
C THR A 12 -9.68 61.88 -22.07
N ALA A 13 -9.26 62.10 -20.84
CA ALA A 13 -8.48 61.10 -20.07
C ALA A 13 -9.05 60.74 -18.67
N ILE A 14 -10.34 60.93 -18.40
CA ILE A 14 -10.94 60.63 -17.09
C ILE A 14 -12.22 59.74 -17.18
N LEU A 15 -12.38 58.94 -18.19
CA LEU A 15 -13.56 58.04 -18.29
C LEU A 15 -13.26 56.60 -18.72
N ILE A 16 -12.04 56.14 -18.57
CA ILE A 16 -11.69 54.70 -18.83
C ILE A 16 -11.14 54.01 -17.56
N GLY A 17 -11.34 54.57 -16.38
CA GLY A 17 -10.77 54.09 -15.12
C GLY A 17 -11.71 53.31 -14.17
N THR A 18 -12.97 53.07 -14.52
CA THR A 18 -13.95 52.53 -13.54
C THR A 18 -14.71 51.29 -13.97
N THR A 19 -14.38 50.62 -15.06
CA THR A 19 -15.04 49.36 -15.47
C THR A 19 -14.19 48.10 -15.43
N LEU A 20 -12.94 48.18 -14.93
CA LEU A 20 -12.08 46.96 -14.75
C LEU A 20 -11.99 46.45 -13.30
N GLY A 21 -12.81 47.01 -12.39
CA GLY A 21 -12.77 46.66 -10.95
C GLY A 21 -13.90 45.71 -10.48
N ALA A 22 -14.80 45.28 -11.35
CA ALA A 22 -15.98 44.51 -10.91
C ALA A 22 -16.06 43.05 -11.43
N ALA A 23 -15.02 42.54 -12.09
CA ALA A 23 -15.03 41.17 -12.65
C ALA A 23 -14.16 40.17 -11.89
N LEU A 24 -13.65 40.50 -10.71
CA LEU A 24 -12.77 39.61 -9.90
C LEU A 24 -13.36 39.16 -8.57
N CYS A 25 -14.66 39.20 -8.41
CA CYS A 25 -15.30 38.77 -7.16
C CYS A 25 -16.58 37.98 -7.40
N SER A 26 -16.47 36.79 -8.00
CA SER A 26 -17.51 35.74 -7.85
C SER A 26 -17.14 34.40 -8.41
N SER A 27 -15.89 33.93 -8.18
CA SER A 27 -15.62 32.49 -8.10
C SER A 27 -15.68 32.07 -6.63
N ALA A 28 -16.74 32.44 -5.92
CA ALA A 28 -17.03 31.91 -4.61
C ALA A 28 -17.45 30.45 -4.78
N TRP A 29 -16.46 29.51 -4.67
CA TRP A 29 -16.48 28.37 -3.76
C TRP A 29 -17.74 27.49 -3.86
N ALA A 30 -18.00 26.90 -5.03
CA ALA A 30 -18.70 25.63 -5.05
C ALA A 30 -17.75 24.62 -4.44
N VAL A 31 -17.91 24.32 -3.15
CA VAL A 31 -17.17 23.21 -2.50
C VAL A 31 -17.48 21.96 -3.30
N ASP A 32 -16.47 21.40 -3.98
CA ASP A 32 -16.64 20.09 -4.59
C ASP A 32 -17.02 19.11 -3.46
N LYS A 33 -18.25 18.59 -3.54
CA LYS A 33 -18.79 17.69 -2.52
C LYS A 33 -17.92 16.46 -2.30
N LYS A 34 -17.23 15.99 -3.35
CA LYS A 34 -16.29 14.87 -3.25
C LYS A 34 -15.04 15.29 -2.50
N GLN A 35 -14.52 16.48 -2.77
CA GLN A 35 -13.38 17.03 -2.02
C GLN A 35 -13.72 17.15 -0.53
N ALA A 36 -14.92 17.64 -0.18
CA ALA A 36 -15.35 17.71 1.22
C ALA A 36 -15.43 16.33 1.91
N LEU A 37 -15.76 15.26 1.16
CA LEU A 37 -15.68 13.88 1.67
C LEU A 37 -14.24 13.41 1.84
N ASP A 38 -13.36 13.73 0.90
CA ASP A 38 -11.92 13.41 0.98
C ASP A 38 -11.28 14.09 2.19
N GLU A 39 -11.59 15.36 2.43
CA GLU A 39 -11.13 16.10 3.60
C GLU A 39 -11.62 15.48 4.93
N LYS A 40 -12.88 15.00 4.98
CA LYS A 40 -13.41 14.28 6.14
C LYS A 40 -12.71 12.95 6.39
N LEU A 41 -12.43 12.19 5.33
CA LEU A 41 -11.65 10.97 5.43
C LEU A 41 -10.27 11.27 6.04
N MET A 42 -9.55 12.22 5.46
CA MET A 42 -8.22 12.58 5.95
C MET A 42 -8.23 13.14 7.37
N ALA A 43 -9.24 13.93 7.74
CA ALA A 43 -9.39 14.42 9.10
C ALA A 43 -9.61 13.26 10.10
N GLY A 44 -10.44 12.27 9.75
CA GLY A 44 -10.63 11.06 10.57
C GLY A 44 -9.33 10.27 10.74
N ILE A 45 -8.57 10.07 9.65
CA ILE A 45 -7.27 9.37 9.70
C ILE A 45 -6.26 10.15 10.55
N ARG A 46 -6.19 11.49 10.42
CA ARG A 46 -5.32 12.34 11.25
C ARG A 46 -5.69 12.28 12.73
N THR A 47 -6.95 12.08 13.06
CA THR A 47 -7.38 11.87 14.46
C THR A 47 -6.83 10.55 15.02
N ILE A 48 -6.82 9.48 14.22
CA ILE A 48 -6.21 8.21 14.62
C ILE A 48 -4.69 8.37 14.77
N GLU A 49 -4.03 9.01 13.80
CA GLU A 49 -2.60 9.30 13.85
C GLU A 49 -2.20 10.08 15.12
N ALA A 50 -2.95 11.13 15.45
CA ALA A 50 -2.69 11.98 16.63
C ALA A 50 -2.86 11.22 17.96
N GLY A 51 -3.69 10.17 17.97
CA GLY A 51 -3.87 9.29 19.13
C GLY A 51 -2.83 8.17 19.25
N LEU A 52 -1.98 7.99 18.24
CA LEU A 52 -0.97 6.95 18.20
C LEU A 52 0.37 7.49 18.72
N ASP A 53 0.87 6.94 19.83
CA ASP A 53 2.22 7.24 20.32
C ASP A 53 3.25 6.45 19.48
N GLY A 54 3.56 7.01 18.30
CA GLY A 54 4.39 6.42 17.26
C GLY A 54 4.31 7.24 15.96
N VAL A 55 4.81 6.69 14.85
CA VAL A 55 4.79 7.32 13.53
C VAL A 55 3.93 6.47 12.59
N LEU A 56 3.01 7.11 11.88
CA LEU A 56 2.14 6.51 10.88
C LEU A 56 2.59 6.85 9.46
N GLY A 57 2.65 5.86 8.60
CA GLY A 57 2.75 6.00 7.14
C GLY A 57 1.51 5.41 6.47
N LEU A 58 0.97 6.12 5.48
CA LEU A 58 -0.22 5.72 4.74
C LEU A 58 -0.06 6.00 3.25
N ALA A 59 -0.47 5.06 2.44
CA ALA A 59 -0.77 5.28 1.03
C ALA A 59 -2.05 4.51 0.66
N VAL A 60 -3.03 5.23 0.12
CA VAL A 60 -4.28 4.66 -0.40
C VAL A 60 -4.46 5.11 -1.84
N LYS A 61 -4.86 4.20 -2.73
CA LYS A 61 -5.19 4.52 -4.12
C LYS A 61 -6.50 3.87 -4.55
N ASP A 62 -7.44 4.69 -4.95
CA ASP A 62 -8.64 4.27 -5.66
C ASP A 62 -8.26 3.80 -7.07
N LEU A 63 -8.38 2.52 -7.36
CA LEU A 63 -7.99 1.96 -8.67
C LEU A 63 -8.97 2.30 -9.78
N LYS A 64 -10.17 2.79 -9.45
CA LYS A 64 -11.16 3.24 -10.44
C LYS A 64 -10.86 4.65 -10.97
N THR A 65 -10.42 5.56 -10.10
CA THR A 65 -10.24 6.98 -10.45
C THR A 65 -8.78 7.43 -10.45
N GLY A 66 -7.88 6.64 -9.87
CA GLY A 66 -6.49 7.02 -9.64
C GLY A 66 -6.28 7.98 -8.46
N LYS A 67 -7.34 8.37 -7.74
CA LYS A 67 -7.24 9.26 -6.57
C LYS A 67 -6.40 8.61 -5.47
N THR A 68 -5.53 9.41 -4.87
CA THR A 68 -4.61 8.95 -3.80
C THR A 68 -4.80 9.76 -2.52
N PHE A 69 -4.49 9.11 -1.38
CA PHE A 69 -4.43 9.73 -0.05
C PHE A 69 -3.14 9.29 0.63
N PHE A 70 -2.42 10.22 1.24
CA PHE A 70 -1.08 10.00 1.76
C PHE A 70 -0.85 10.62 3.14
N ILE A 71 -0.03 9.92 3.94
CA ILE A 71 0.62 10.41 5.16
C ILE A 71 2.02 9.81 5.19
N ASN A 72 3.06 10.61 5.27
CA ASN A 72 4.46 10.17 5.34
C ASN A 72 4.79 9.09 4.28
N GLU A 73 4.20 9.22 3.09
CA GLU A 73 4.19 8.18 2.05
C GLU A 73 5.56 7.83 1.50
N ASN A 74 6.53 8.73 1.62
CA ASN A 74 7.91 8.56 1.15
C ASN A 74 8.91 8.26 2.27
N GLU A 75 8.46 8.24 3.53
CA GLU A 75 9.28 7.82 4.65
C GLU A 75 9.51 6.31 4.64
N VAL A 76 10.69 5.90 5.07
CA VAL A 76 11.10 4.49 5.08
C VAL A 76 10.67 3.84 6.38
N PHE A 77 9.89 2.77 6.29
CA PHE A 77 9.42 1.98 7.42
C PHE A 77 9.97 0.57 7.39
N PRO A 78 10.31 -0.03 8.56
CA PRO A 78 10.52 -1.47 8.67
C PRO A 78 9.26 -2.21 8.23
N GLN A 79 9.41 -3.23 7.38
CA GLN A 79 8.27 -3.94 6.79
C GLN A 79 7.87 -5.19 7.55
N ALA A 80 8.70 -5.64 8.48
CA ALA A 80 8.45 -6.94 9.10
C ALA A 80 8.12 -7.99 8.03
N SER A 81 7.00 -8.72 8.20
CA SER A 81 6.55 -9.74 7.24
C SER A 81 5.84 -9.18 6.00
N SER A 82 5.49 -7.88 5.93
CA SER A 82 4.90 -7.29 4.72
C SER A 82 5.89 -7.28 3.54
N ILE A 83 7.21 -7.31 3.79
CA ILE A 83 8.23 -7.46 2.73
C ILE A 83 8.04 -8.76 1.90
N LYS A 84 7.34 -9.77 2.44
CA LYS A 84 7.05 -11.02 1.76
C LYS A 84 6.23 -10.85 0.49
N ILE A 85 5.53 -9.71 0.33
CA ILE A 85 4.87 -9.31 -0.94
C ILE A 85 5.91 -9.16 -2.06
N ALA A 86 7.01 -8.45 -1.80
CA ALA A 86 8.08 -8.26 -2.78
C ALA A 86 8.79 -9.58 -3.12
N LEU A 87 9.02 -10.45 -2.13
CA LEU A 87 9.58 -11.77 -2.34
C LEU A 87 8.62 -12.66 -3.14
N LEU A 88 7.33 -12.67 -2.80
CA LEU A 88 6.32 -13.44 -3.53
C LEU A 88 6.27 -13.00 -4.99
N PHE A 89 6.25 -11.70 -5.23
CA PHE A 89 6.27 -11.15 -6.59
C PHE A 89 7.50 -11.63 -7.38
N GLU A 90 8.71 -11.59 -6.80
CA GLU A 90 9.93 -12.06 -7.47
C GLU A 90 9.88 -13.56 -7.76
N VAL A 91 9.40 -14.39 -6.83
CA VAL A 91 9.24 -15.84 -7.05
C VAL A 91 8.31 -16.11 -8.23
N PHE A 92 7.15 -15.44 -8.29
CA PHE A 92 6.20 -15.60 -9.39
C PHE A 92 6.74 -15.04 -10.71
N LYS A 93 7.47 -13.93 -10.68
CA LYS A 93 8.12 -13.37 -11.86
C LYS A 93 9.21 -14.28 -12.42
N GLN A 94 10.01 -14.90 -11.57
CA GLN A 94 10.99 -15.91 -12.00
C GLN A 94 10.31 -17.17 -12.54
N ALA A 95 9.14 -17.54 -12.01
CA ALA A 95 8.36 -18.65 -12.56
C ALA A 95 7.80 -18.31 -13.94
N GLU A 96 7.28 -17.11 -14.16
CA GLU A 96 6.86 -16.60 -15.46
C GLU A 96 8.02 -16.57 -16.47
N GLU A 97 9.21 -16.16 -16.01
CA GLU A 97 10.44 -16.11 -16.82
C GLU A 97 11.07 -17.50 -17.05
N GLY A 98 10.48 -18.58 -16.52
CA GLY A 98 10.99 -19.95 -16.63
C GLY A 98 12.28 -20.24 -15.86
N LYS A 99 12.65 -19.37 -14.91
CA LYS A 99 13.84 -19.51 -14.05
C LYS A 99 13.59 -20.39 -12.84
N LEU A 100 12.33 -20.44 -12.38
CA LEU A 100 11.83 -21.29 -11.30
C LEU A 100 10.61 -22.05 -11.78
N ARG A 101 10.31 -23.15 -11.11
CA ARG A 101 9.05 -23.87 -11.31
C ARG A 101 8.31 -23.92 -9.99
N LEU A 102 7.05 -23.50 -9.99
CA LEU A 102 6.21 -23.48 -8.76
C LEU A 102 5.96 -24.90 -8.21
N ASP A 103 6.02 -25.91 -9.05
CA ASP A 103 5.90 -27.33 -8.69
C ASP A 103 7.24 -28.00 -8.36
N GLU A 104 8.36 -27.26 -8.39
CA GLU A 104 9.66 -27.75 -7.94
C GLU A 104 9.65 -27.98 -6.44
N PHE A 105 10.18 -29.13 -6.00
CA PHE A 105 10.25 -29.48 -4.59
C PHE A 105 11.57 -29.01 -3.95
N VAL A 106 11.45 -28.54 -2.71
CA VAL A 106 12.55 -28.10 -1.86
C VAL A 106 12.54 -28.93 -0.58
N ASP A 107 13.65 -29.58 -0.29
CA ASP A 107 13.82 -30.35 0.94
C ASP A 107 14.03 -29.43 2.14
N LEU A 108 13.31 -29.70 3.22
CA LEU A 108 13.49 -29.02 4.50
C LEU A 108 14.61 -29.67 5.31
N GLU A 109 15.79 -29.11 5.21
CA GLU A 109 16.94 -29.52 6.01
C GLU A 109 16.80 -29.03 7.46
N PRO A 110 17.15 -29.85 8.48
CA PRO A 110 17.03 -29.45 9.89
C PRO A 110 17.76 -28.14 10.23
N GLY A 111 18.93 -27.91 9.64
CA GLY A 111 19.73 -26.70 9.88
C GLY A 111 19.18 -25.41 9.26
N LYS A 112 18.15 -25.49 8.41
CA LYS A 112 17.49 -24.32 7.79
C LYS A 112 16.25 -23.85 8.52
N LYS A 113 15.85 -24.55 9.57
CA LYS A 113 14.66 -24.20 10.36
C LYS A 113 14.94 -22.99 11.24
N VAL A 114 14.04 -22.02 11.21
CA VAL A 114 14.07 -20.83 12.05
C VAL A 114 12.77 -20.66 12.82
N ALA A 115 12.88 -20.21 14.05
CA ALA A 115 11.74 -19.97 14.94
C ALA A 115 10.92 -18.75 14.54
N GLY A 116 9.98 -18.36 15.37
CA GLY A 116 9.06 -17.26 15.18
C GLY A 116 7.76 -17.73 14.53
N SER A 117 7.26 -17.01 13.52
CA SER A 117 6.00 -17.32 12.87
C SER A 117 6.08 -18.57 12.00
N GLY A 118 4.95 -19.30 11.91
CA GLY A 118 4.78 -20.46 11.04
C GLY A 118 4.89 -21.79 11.76
N VAL A 119 4.83 -22.88 11.00
CA VAL A 119 4.75 -24.26 11.50
C VAL A 119 5.95 -25.12 11.11
N LEU A 120 6.72 -24.75 10.08
CA LEU A 120 7.82 -25.57 9.55
C LEU A 120 8.95 -25.78 10.56
N PHE A 121 9.13 -24.89 11.52
CA PHE A 121 10.07 -25.07 12.61
C PHE A 121 9.83 -26.38 13.36
N TYR A 122 8.58 -26.79 13.53
CA TYR A 122 8.15 -27.98 14.29
C TYR A 122 7.99 -29.23 13.43
N MET A 123 7.95 -29.09 12.10
CA MET A 123 7.68 -30.19 11.16
C MET A 123 8.95 -30.84 10.61
N GLY A 124 8.80 -31.87 9.78
CA GLY A 124 9.90 -32.41 8.99
C GLY A 124 10.73 -33.51 9.64
N ARG A 125 10.07 -34.46 10.30
CA ARG A 125 10.71 -35.68 10.82
C ARG A 125 10.04 -36.92 10.22
N PRO A 126 10.80 -37.83 9.55
CA PRO A 126 12.24 -37.81 9.29
C PRO A 126 12.67 -36.93 8.12
N ARG A 127 11.76 -36.59 7.18
CA ARG A 127 12.00 -35.70 6.01
C ARG A 127 10.70 -34.99 5.66
N LEU A 128 10.83 -33.80 5.13
CA LEU A 128 9.74 -33.03 4.55
C LEU A 128 10.25 -32.32 3.29
N SER A 129 9.55 -32.49 2.19
CA SER A 129 9.80 -31.79 0.94
C SER A 129 8.53 -31.06 0.55
N LEU A 130 8.63 -29.80 0.15
CA LEU A 130 7.50 -28.91 -0.18
C LEU A 130 7.73 -28.29 -1.55
N SER A 131 6.67 -28.12 -2.32
CA SER A 131 6.77 -27.35 -3.55
C SER A 131 7.05 -25.87 -3.27
N ILE A 132 7.64 -25.16 -4.25
CA ILE A 132 7.80 -23.70 -4.16
C ILE A 132 6.44 -23.03 -3.94
N HIS A 133 5.38 -23.54 -4.59
CA HIS A 133 4.02 -23.05 -4.36
C HIS A 133 3.57 -23.21 -2.90
N ASP A 134 3.78 -24.40 -2.30
CA ASP A 134 3.38 -24.65 -0.91
C ASP A 134 4.19 -23.77 0.07
N LEU A 135 5.47 -23.55 -0.23
CA LEU A 135 6.28 -22.59 0.53
C LEU A 135 5.73 -21.16 0.43
N CYS A 136 5.23 -20.73 -0.75
CA CYS A 136 4.56 -19.45 -0.90
C CYS A 136 3.26 -19.37 -0.09
N VAL A 137 2.45 -20.44 -0.08
CA VAL A 137 1.24 -20.53 0.77
C VAL A 137 1.60 -20.34 2.24
N LEU A 138 2.57 -21.10 2.75
CA LEU A 138 3.00 -21.03 4.15
C LEU A 138 3.59 -19.65 4.49
N MET A 139 4.37 -19.07 3.60
CA MET A 139 4.94 -17.73 3.75
C MET A 139 3.86 -16.66 3.88
N ILE A 140 2.82 -16.72 3.08
CA ILE A 140 1.77 -15.69 3.04
C ILE A 140 0.73 -15.91 4.12
N VAL A 141 0.19 -17.13 4.25
CA VAL A 141 -0.94 -17.41 5.13
C VAL A 141 -0.49 -17.46 6.60
N LEU A 142 0.56 -18.22 6.89
CA LEU A 142 1.08 -18.41 8.25
C LEU A 142 2.27 -17.52 8.57
N SER A 143 2.67 -16.68 7.63
CA SER A 143 3.90 -15.87 7.77
C SER A 143 5.15 -16.73 8.09
N ASP A 144 5.20 -17.99 7.66
CA ASP A 144 6.24 -18.96 8.03
C ASP A 144 7.64 -18.46 7.67
N ASN A 145 8.48 -18.30 8.69
CA ASN A 145 9.83 -17.76 8.54
C ASN A 145 10.78 -18.76 7.87
N THR A 146 10.61 -20.05 8.13
CA THR A 146 11.42 -21.11 7.48
C THR A 146 11.10 -21.17 5.99
N ALA A 147 9.81 -21.19 5.62
CA ALA A 147 9.37 -21.12 4.22
C ALA A 147 9.92 -19.87 3.53
N THR A 148 9.84 -18.73 4.20
CA THR A 148 10.36 -17.45 3.67
C THR A 148 11.85 -17.53 3.37
N ASN A 149 12.66 -18.08 4.31
CA ASN A 149 14.10 -18.16 4.11
C ASN A 149 14.48 -19.15 2.99
N LEU A 150 13.75 -20.27 2.84
CA LEU A 150 13.93 -21.17 1.71
C LEU A 150 13.61 -20.48 0.37
N LEU A 151 12.55 -19.68 0.32
CA LEU A 151 12.22 -18.89 -0.88
C LEU A 151 13.25 -17.79 -1.17
N ILE A 152 13.80 -17.14 -0.14
CA ILE A 152 14.91 -16.18 -0.30
C ILE A 152 16.15 -16.87 -0.89
N GLU A 153 16.45 -18.08 -0.45
CA GLU A 153 17.58 -18.86 -1.02
C GLU A 153 17.34 -19.26 -2.48
N LYS A 154 16.11 -19.61 -2.83
CA LYS A 154 15.73 -20.00 -4.21
C LYS A 154 15.68 -18.81 -5.16
N ALA A 155 14.99 -17.76 -4.79
CA ALA A 155 14.82 -16.57 -5.64
C ALA A 155 16.06 -15.67 -5.66
N GLY A 156 16.80 -15.62 -4.54
CA GLY A 156 17.94 -14.74 -4.35
C GLY A 156 17.53 -13.34 -3.84
N MET A 157 18.08 -12.94 -2.69
CA MET A 157 17.81 -11.63 -2.07
C MET A 157 18.15 -10.46 -3.01
N GLU A 158 19.30 -10.56 -3.69
CA GLU A 158 19.73 -9.55 -4.66
C GLU A 158 18.80 -9.48 -5.89
N ALA A 159 18.21 -10.62 -6.31
CA ALA A 159 17.27 -10.63 -7.41
C ALA A 159 15.99 -9.87 -7.05
N VAL A 160 15.46 -10.05 -5.82
CA VAL A 160 14.35 -9.23 -5.30
C VAL A 160 14.69 -7.75 -5.38
N ASN A 161 15.85 -7.33 -4.87
CA ASN A 161 16.25 -5.93 -4.84
C ASN A 161 16.45 -5.35 -6.24
N ARG A 162 17.12 -6.08 -7.16
CA ARG A 162 17.25 -5.66 -8.57
C ARG A 162 15.89 -5.53 -9.26
N ARG A 163 14.95 -6.39 -8.93
CA ARG A 163 13.58 -6.29 -9.48
C ARG A 163 12.88 -5.05 -8.97
N MET A 164 13.00 -4.72 -7.69
CA MET A 164 12.45 -3.47 -7.14
C MET A 164 13.10 -2.25 -7.81
N ASP A 165 14.41 -2.24 -8.04
CA ASP A 165 15.10 -1.17 -8.76
C ASP A 165 14.56 -1.01 -10.20
N ALA A 166 14.38 -2.10 -10.92
CA ALA A 166 13.86 -2.10 -12.29
C ALA A 166 12.42 -1.54 -12.37
N LEU A 167 11.66 -1.62 -11.27
CA LEU A 167 10.32 -1.04 -11.15
C LEU A 167 10.31 0.41 -10.64
N GLY A 168 11.48 0.98 -10.34
CA GLY A 168 11.61 2.30 -9.74
C GLY A 168 11.32 2.35 -8.23
N LEU A 169 11.28 1.18 -7.56
CA LEU A 169 10.97 1.04 -6.13
C LEU A 169 12.27 0.96 -5.32
N THR A 170 13.03 2.04 -5.32
CA THR A 170 14.42 2.06 -4.85
C THR A 170 14.59 2.06 -3.34
N LYS A 171 13.52 2.28 -2.58
CA LYS A 171 13.50 2.23 -1.12
C LYS A 171 12.96 0.90 -0.56
N THR A 172 12.32 0.08 -1.40
CA THR A 172 11.87 -1.27 -1.03
C THR A 172 13.05 -2.22 -1.11
N ARG A 173 13.45 -2.78 0.04
CA ARG A 173 14.66 -3.59 0.16
C ARG A 173 14.48 -4.79 1.06
N LEU A 174 14.83 -5.95 0.53
CA LEU A 174 15.05 -7.17 1.31
C LEU A 174 16.53 -7.20 1.68
N ARG A 175 16.88 -7.02 2.98
CA ARG A 175 18.25 -6.85 3.45
C ARG A 175 18.73 -7.95 4.37
N ARG A 176 17.82 -8.75 4.92
CA ARG A 176 18.13 -9.84 5.83
C ARG A 176 17.13 -10.99 5.70
N LYS A 177 17.56 -12.18 6.06
CA LYS A 177 16.66 -13.32 6.26
C LYS A 177 15.77 -13.10 7.49
N MET A 178 14.68 -13.85 7.54
CA MET A 178 13.84 -13.88 8.74
C MET A 178 14.63 -14.46 9.91
N MET A 179 14.46 -13.88 11.09
CA MET A 179 15.17 -14.24 12.35
C MET A 179 16.70 -14.03 12.33
N ASP A 180 17.24 -13.31 11.36
CA ASP A 180 18.64 -12.84 11.42
C ASP A 180 18.72 -11.61 12.34
N LEU A 181 18.84 -11.90 13.65
CA LEU A 181 18.89 -10.86 14.69
C LEU A 181 20.20 -10.08 14.68
N THR A 182 21.30 -10.69 14.19
CA THR A 182 22.59 -10.02 14.03
C THR A 182 22.48 -8.91 12.98
N ALA A 183 21.93 -9.24 11.80
CA ALA A 183 21.70 -8.24 10.77
C ALA A 183 20.74 -7.13 11.24
N ALA A 184 19.70 -7.48 12.00
CA ALA A 184 18.78 -6.50 12.57
C ALA A 184 19.49 -5.53 13.54
N ALA A 185 20.32 -6.06 14.44
CA ALA A 185 21.09 -5.25 15.39
C ALA A 185 22.10 -4.31 14.70
N GLU A 186 22.56 -4.66 13.49
CA GLU A 186 23.41 -3.80 12.65
C GLU A 186 22.60 -2.83 11.77
N GLY A 187 21.29 -2.73 11.96
CA GLY A 187 20.40 -1.82 11.21
C GLY A 187 20.05 -2.30 9.79
N ARG A 188 20.35 -3.55 9.44
CA ARG A 188 19.95 -4.13 8.15
C ARG A 188 18.52 -4.65 8.21
N GLU A 189 17.55 -3.75 8.27
CA GLU A 189 16.13 -4.08 8.25
C GLU A 189 15.56 -4.23 6.83
N ASN A 190 14.56 -5.10 6.69
CA ASN A 190 13.72 -5.18 5.51
C ASN A 190 12.77 -3.99 5.50
N VAL A 191 12.84 -3.15 4.48
CA VAL A 191 12.20 -1.85 4.47
C VAL A 191 11.42 -1.57 3.19
N SER A 192 10.46 -0.66 3.29
CA SER A 192 9.77 -0.04 2.16
C SER A 192 9.20 1.32 2.57
N THR A 193 8.55 2.00 1.63
CA THR A 193 7.70 3.15 1.91
C THR A 193 6.24 2.81 1.60
N PRO A 194 5.25 3.50 2.20
CA PRO A 194 3.85 3.31 1.83
C PRO A 194 3.60 3.49 0.33
N ALA A 195 4.20 4.51 -0.28
CA ALA A 195 4.05 4.80 -1.70
C ALA A 195 4.63 3.69 -2.60
N GLU A 196 5.80 3.15 -2.28
CA GLU A 196 6.41 2.08 -3.09
C GLU A 196 5.67 0.76 -2.96
N MET A 197 5.21 0.39 -1.76
CA MET A 197 4.41 -0.81 -1.58
C MET A 197 3.06 -0.69 -2.30
N MET A 198 2.41 0.48 -2.22
CA MET A 198 1.20 0.78 -3.00
C MET A 198 1.46 0.65 -4.51
N ALA A 199 2.56 1.20 -5.01
CA ALA A 199 2.92 1.13 -6.42
C ALA A 199 3.21 -0.30 -6.88
N LEU A 200 3.84 -1.14 -6.04
CA LEU A 200 4.05 -2.56 -6.33
C LEU A 200 2.72 -3.30 -6.49
N LEU A 201 1.82 -3.15 -5.52
CA LEU A 201 0.49 -3.78 -5.53
C LEU A 201 -0.36 -3.31 -6.72
N GLU A 202 -0.32 -2.00 -7.03
CA GLU A 202 -1.00 -1.44 -8.20
C GLU A 202 -0.48 -2.06 -9.51
N LYS A 203 0.85 -2.14 -9.68
CA LYS A 203 1.48 -2.74 -10.87
C LYS A 203 1.12 -4.22 -11.02
N ILE A 204 1.10 -4.98 -9.91
CA ILE A 204 0.66 -6.38 -9.91
C ILE A 204 -0.81 -6.45 -10.33
N GLN A 205 -1.70 -5.70 -9.70
CA GLN A 205 -3.13 -5.69 -9.99
C GLN A 205 -3.42 -5.30 -11.44
N GLY A 206 -2.70 -4.33 -11.97
CA GLY A 206 -2.88 -3.81 -13.33
C GLY A 206 -2.30 -4.72 -14.44
N GLY A 207 -1.65 -5.83 -14.10
CA GLY A 207 -1.02 -6.72 -15.08
C GLY A 207 0.19 -6.13 -15.81
N GLN A 208 0.74 -5.04 -15.30
CA GLN A 208 1.87 -4.33 -15.92
C GLN A 208 3.21 -5.07 -15.76
N VAL A 209 3.32 -5.90 -14.74
CA VAL A 209 4.59 -6.50 -14.30
C VAL A 209 4.55 -8.01 -14.20
N LEU A 210 3.36 -8.60 -14.20
CA LEU A 210 3.13 -10.04 -14.12
C LEU A 210 1.87 -10.39 -14.93
N GLU A 211 1.97 -11.35 -15.85
CA GLU A 211 0.90 -11.76 -16.72
C GLU A 211 0.10 -12.94 -16.15
N GLU A 212 -1.06 -13.20 -16.75
CA GLU A 212 -1.81 -14.41 -16.42
C GLU A 212 -1.10 -15.68 -16.97
N PRO A 213 -1.16 -16.82 -16.27
CA PRO A 213 -1.96 -17.03 -15.03
C PRO A 213 -1.21 -16.72 -13.74
N TYR A 214 0.03 -16.23 -13.80
CA TYR A 214 0.87 -16.00 -12.62
C TYR A 214 0.33 -14.88 -11.75
N ARG A 215 -0.19 -13.81 -12.36
CA ARG A 215 -0.82 -12.71 -11.67
C ARG A 215 -2.02 -13.16 -10.82
N GLY A 216 -2.95 -13.88 -11.43
CA GLY A 216 -4.12 -14.43 -10.74
C GLY A 216 -3.71 -15.29 -9.56
N LYS A 217 -2.80 -16.26 -9.76
CA LYS A 217 -2.30 -17.13 -8.70
C LYS A 217 -1.64 -16.36 -7.54
N LEU A 218 -0.88 -15.31 -7.84
CA LEU A 218 -0.27 -14.47 -6.80
C LEU A 218 -1.34 -13.74 -5.98
N ILE A 219 -2.31 -13.13 -6.65
CA ILE A 219 -3.43 -12.43 -6.00
C ILE A 219 -4.25 -13.40 -5.16
N ASP A 220 -4.56 -14.59 -5.69
CA ASP A 220 -5.29 -15.63 -4.97
C ASP A 220 -4.57 -16.04 -3.68
N LEU A 221 -3.24 -16.17 -3.70
CA LEU A 221 -2.46 -16.45 -2.49
C LEU A 221 -2.56 -15.33 -1.46
N LEU A 222 -2.46 -14.07 -1.90
CA LEU A 222 -2.64 -12.93 -1.00
C LEU A 222 -4.07 -12.83 -0.46
N ALA A 223 -5.06 -13.30 -1.22
CA ALA A 223 -6.48 -13.27 -0.86
C ALA A 223 -6.93 -14.43 0.04
N ILE A 224 -6.09 -15.45 0.29
CA ILE A 224 -6.42 -16.51 1.25
C ILE A 224 -6.70 -15.87 2.61
N PRO A 225 -7.88 -16.13 3.24
CA PRO A 225 -8.25 -15.55 4.52
C PRO A 225 -7.19 -15.80 5.61
N LYS A 226 -6.85 -14.79 6.34
CA LYS A 226 -5.90 -14.81 7.45
C LYS A 226 -6.23 -13.71 8.46
N GLU A 227 -5.73 -13.85 9.67
CA GLU A 227 -5.83 -12.77 10.66
C GLU A 227 -4.96 -11.59 10.23
N SER A 228 -5.58 -10.43 10.02
CA SER A 228 -4.89 -9.20 9.69
C SER A 228 -5.67 -7.97 10.15
N PRO A 229 -4.98 -6.87 10.48
CA PRO A 229 -5.65 -5.64 10.85
C PRO A 229 -6.43 -4.99 9.70
N LEU A 230 -6.01 -5.11 8.44
CA LEU A 230 -6.79 -4.61 7.30
C LEU A 230 -8.09 -5.39 7.18
N HIS A 231 -8.03 -6.73 7.25
CA HIS A 231 -9.23 -7.57 7.17
C HIS A 231 -10.21 -7.29 8.31
N ALA A 232 -9.70 -7.05 9.53
CA ALA A 232 -10.53 -6.68 10.69
C ALA A 232 -11.26 -5.32 10.52
N GLY A 233 -10.80 -4.46 9.64
CA GLY A 233 -11.38 -3.15 9.36
C GLY A 233 -12.41 -3.14 8.22
N VAL A 234 -12.61 -4.25 7.50
CA VAL A 234 -13.52 -4.33 6.35
C VAL A 234 -14.65 -5.33 6.61
N PRO A 235 -15.81 -5.23 5.92
CA PRO A 235 -16.88 -6.23 5.99
C PRO A 235 -16.40 -7.63 5.58
N GLU A 236 -16.95 -8.68 6.20
CA GLU A 236 -16.56 -10.09 5.98
C GLU A 236 -16.74 -10.57 4.52
N ASP A 237 -17.67 -9.98 3.77
CA ASP A 237 -17.95 -10.29 2.37
C ASP A 237 -17.00 -9.60 1.38
N VAL A 238 -16.10 -8.75 1.87
CA VAL A 238 -15.11 -8.04 1.03
C VAL A 238 -13.79 -8.79 1.00
N ILE A 239 -13.36 -9.19 -0.20
CA ILE A 239 -12.07 -9.87 -0.39
C ILE A 239 -10.93 -8.87 -0.18
N VAL A 240 -9.93 -9.26 0.63
CA VAL A 240 -8.71 -8.52 0.87
C VAL A 240 -7.51 -9.38 0.51
N ALA A 241 -6.75 -8.97 -0.49
CA ALA A 241 -5.50 -9.62 -0.88
C ALA A 241 -4.34 -8.86 -0.23
N GLU A 242 -3.75 -9.40 0.85
CA GLU A 242 -2.90 -8.64 1.76
C GLU A 242 -1.80 -9.44 2.42
N LYS A 243 -0.86 -8.74 3.06
CA LYS A 243 0.13 -9.35 3.94
C LYS A 243 0.45 -8.43 5.12
N PRO A 244 0.06 -8.83 6.35
CA PRO A 244 0.45 -8.10 7.56
C PRO A 244 1.91 -8.35 7.94
N GLY A 245 2.45 -7.42 8.74
CA GLY A 245 3.79 -7.50 9.30
C GLY A 245 3.86 -6.97 10.72
N GLU A 246 4.61 -7.66 11.57
CA GLU A 246 4.74 -7.38 12.99
C GLU A 246 6.17 -7.57 13.48
N LEU A 247 6.71 -6.54 14.15
CA LEU A 247 7.92 -6.55 14.95
C LEU A 247 7.69 -5.72 16.21
N GLU A 248 8.63 -5.73 17.14
CA GLU A 248 8.63 -4.82 18.28
C GLU A 248 8.55 -3.37 17.79
N ALA A 249 7.65 -2.58 18.35
CA ALA A 249 7.36 -1.19 17.96
C ALA A 249 6.93 -0.96 16.50
N VAL A 250 6.56 -2.03 15.74
CA VAL A 250 6.20 -1.95 14.31
C VAL A 250 4.96 -2.78 14.01
N ARG A 251 3.99 -2.18 13.33
CA ARG A 251 2.85 -2.88 12.71
C ARG A 251 2.66 -2.34 11.31
N CYS A 252 2.51 -3.24 10.35
CA CYS A 252 2.20 -2.86 8.98
C CYS A 252 1.17 -3.83 8.39
N ASP A 253 0.41 -3.32 7.45
CA ASP A 253 -0.40 -4.15 6.58
C ASP A 253 -0.55 -3.47 5.23
N SER A 254 -0.44 -4.26 4.16
CA SER A 254 -0.50 -3.75 2.79
C SER A 254 -1.28 -4.71 1.93
N GLY A 255 -2.24 -4.19 1.16
CA GLY A 255 -3.10 -5.05 0.37
C GLY A 255 -3.97 -4.31 -0.65
N ILE A 256 -4.70 -5.13 -1.40
CA ILE A 256 -5.73 -4.73 -2.35
C ILE A 256 -7.08 -5.13 -1.78
N VAL A 257 -7.99 -4.18 -1.64
CA VAL A 257 -9.35 -4.42 -1.18
C VAL A 257 -10.29 -4.43 -2.39
N TYR A 258 -10.98 -5.54 -2.59
CA TYR A 258 -11.88 -5.75 -3.74
C TYR A 258 -13.31 -5.31 -3.42
N LEU A 259 -13.49 -4.01 -3.13
CA LEU A 259 -14.82 -3.42 -3.05
C LEU A 259 -15.45 -3.48 -4.45
N LYS A 260 -16.69 -3.98 -4.54
CA LYS A 260 -17.43 -4.11 -5.80
C LYS A 260 -17.38 -2.79 -6.60
N ASP A 261 -17.00 -2.88 -7.88
CA ASP A 261 -16.88 -1.75 -8.83
C ASP A 261 -15.94 -0.60 -8.39
N ARG A 262 -15.24 -0.75 -7.24
CA ARG A 262 -14.30 0.26 -6.73
C ARG A 262 -13.16 -0.36 -5.91
N PRO A 263 -12.35 -1.25 -6.49
CA PRO A 263 -11.19 -1.78 -5.79
C PRO A 263 -10.19 -0.67 -5.48
N PHE A 264 -9.43 -0.84 -4.39
CA PHE A 264 -8.41 0.10 -3.98
C PHE A 264 -7.20 -0.61 -3.36
N VAL A 265 -6.05 0.05 -3.42
CA VAL A 265 -4.85 -0.37 -2.68
C VAL A 265 -4.78 0.44 -1.39
N ILE A 266 -4.40 -0.23 -0.31
CA ILE A 266 -4.13 0.41 0.99
C ILE A 266 -2.85 -0.17 1.59
N CYS A 267 -1.96 0.71 2.03
CA CYS A 267 -0.74 0.37 2.74
C CYS A 267 -0.66 1.24 3.99
N VAL A 268 -0.68 0.62 5.16
CA VAL A 268 -0.57 1.28 6.46
C VAL A 268 0.64 0.73 7.18
N MET A 269 1.51 1.61 7.64
CA MET A 269 2.75 1.27 8.32
C MET A 269 2.88 2.10 9.58
N THR A 270 3.27 1.47 10.68
CA THR A 270 3.56 2.18 11.93
C THR A 270 4.94 1.78 12.44
N THR A 271 5.61 2.72 13.10
CA THR A 271 6.91 2.49 13.73
C THR A 271 7.06 3.36 14.98
N TYR A 272 8.07 3.09 15.80
CA TYR A 272 8.29 3.76 17.10
C TYR A 272 7.09 3.67 18.03
N LEU A 273 6.27 2.62 17.91
CA LEU A 273 5.14 2.44 18.80
C LEU A 273 5.62 2.25 20.24
N LYS A 274 5.19 3.11 21.14
CA LYS A 274 5.42 2.94 22.58
C LYS A 274 4.57 1.79 23.14
N ASN A 275 3.40 1.58 22.55
CA ASN A 275 2.51 0.47 22.85
C ASN A 275 2.19 -0.31 21.57
N ASP A 276 2.80 -1.47 21.42
CA ASP A 276 2.63 -2.36 20.27
C ASP A 276 1.17 -2.74 20.02
N ALA A 277 0.38 -2.89 21.10
CA ALA A 277 -1.03 -3.26 21.00
C ALA A 277 -1.90 -2.19 20.33
N ALA A 278 -1.43 -0.94 20.23
CA ALA A 278 -2.18 0.15 19.60
C ALA A 278 -2.13 0.11 18.07
N GLY A 279 -1.11 -0.53 17.47
CA GLY A 279 -0.90 -0.49 16.02
C GLY A 279 -1.98 -1.22 15.22
N ASN A 280 -2.31 -2.45 15.57
CA ASN A 280 -3.33 -3.23 14.84
C ASN A 280 -4.73 -2.56 14.90
N PRO A 281 -5.24 -2.08 16.05
CA PRO A 281 -6.48 -1.32 16.10
C PRO A 281 -6.46 -0.04 15.26
N ALA A 282 -5.32 0.68 15.22
CA ALA A 282 -5.19 1.87 14.40
C ALA A 282 -5.29 1.55 12.90
N ILE A 283 -4.61 0.48 12.43
CA ILE A 283 -4.69 0.01 11.04
C ILE A 283 -6.14 -0.40 10.71
N ALA A 284 -6.80 -1.17 11.56
CA ALA A 284 -8.20 -1.59 11.37
C ALA A 284 -9.15 -0.38 11.30
N ALA A 285 -8.99 0.60 12.18
CA ALA A 285 -9.80 1.82 12.17
C ALA A 285 -9.59 2.64 10.89
N ILE A 286 -8.35 2.74 10.39
CA ILE A 286 -8.05 3.41 9.12
C ILE A 286 -8.70 2.65 7.96
N ALA A 287 -8.55 1.32 7.90
CA ALA A 287 -9.19 0.49 6.86
C ALA A 287 -10.71 0.70 6.85
N LYS A 288 -11.36 0.74 8.02
CA LYS A 288 -12.79 1.02 8.17
C LYS A 288 -13.18 2.39 7.61
N LEU A 289 -12.44 3.45 7.92
CA LEU A 289 -12.71 4.79 7.37
C LEU A 289 -12.58 4.81 5.85
N VAL A 290 -11.55 4.16 5.31
CA VAL A 290 -11.30 4.12 3.86
C VAL A 290 -12.40 3.35 3.13
N ILE A 291 -12.81 2.16 3.63
CA ILE A 291 -13.87 1.38 2.98
C ILE A 291 -15.23 2.07 3.09
N GLU A 292 -15.54 2.70 4.21
CA GLU A 292 -16.78 3.49 4.38
C GLU A 292 -16.81 4.66 3.39
N HIS A 293 -15.69 5.36 3.19
CA HIS A 293 -15.55 6.44 2.23
C HIS A 293 -15.79 5.94 0.80
N PHE A 294 -15.11 4.89 0.36
CA PHE A 294 -15.25 4.35 -0.99
C PHE A 294 -16.63 3.70 -1.23
N SER A 295 -17.20 3.02 -0.23
CA SER A 295 -18.56 2.49 -0.30
C SER A 295 -19.61 3.60 -0.47
N ARG A 296 -19.40 4.74 0.20
CA ARG A 296 -20.27 5.92 0.03
C ARG A 296 -20.18 6.46 -1.40
N LEU A 297 -18.96 6.60 -1.93
CA LEU A 297 -18.75 7.08 -3.30
C LEU A 297 -19.27 6.10 -4.36
N GLN A 298 -19.15 4.78 -4.12
CA GLN A 298 -19.63 3.73 -5.01
C GLN A 298 -21.16 3.76 -5.14
N ARG A 299 -21.88 3.91 -4.02
CA ARG A 299 -23.36 3.88 -3.98
C ARG A 299 -24.04 5.20 -4.30
N SER A 300 -23.26 6.25 -4.53
CA SER A 300 -23.82 7.60 -4.74
C SER A 300 -23.80 8.01 -6.21
N SER A 301 -24.88 8.66 -6.65
CA SER A 301 -24.90 9.42 -7.91
C SER A 301 -23.89 10.58 -7.85
N GLU A 302 -23.65 11.23 -8.98
CA GLU A 302 -22.83 12.45 -9.06
C GLU A 302 -23.32 13.58 -8.15
N TYR A 303 -24.63 13.61 -7.84
CA TYR A 303 -25.25 14.58 -6.94
C TYR A 303 -25.17 14.18 -5.46
N GLY A 304 -24.64 12.98 -5.13
CA GLY A 304 -24.51 12.49 -3.77
C GLY A 304 -25.74 11.79 -3.21
N ARG A 305 -26.72 11.46 -4.07
CA ARG A 305 -27.89 10.66 -3.68
C ARG A 305 -27.51 9.16 -3.73
N VAL A 306 -27.82 8.43 -2.67
CA VAL A 306 -27.70 6.95 -2.68
C VAL A 306 -28.73 6.40 -3.67
N VAL A 307 -28.26 5.58 -4.62
CA VAL A 307 -29.08 4.85 -5.57
C VAL A 307 -29.00 3.39 -5.19
N SER A 308 -30.06 2.84 -4.63
CA SER A 308 -30.16 1.40 -4.36
C SER A 308 -30.14 0.66 -5.70
N GLU A 309 -29.31 -0.36 -5.83
CA GLU A 309 -29.43 -1.33 -6.93
C GLU A 309 -30.84 -1.96 -6.84
N LYS A 310 -31.53 -2.02 -7.96
CA LYS A 310 -32.82 -2.72 -8.09
C LYS A 310 -32.60 -4.22 -8.17
#